data_6bba91f87f300ef5a00c1cc1ece648d7
#
_entry.id   6bba91f87f300ef5a00c1cc1ece648d7
#
_cell.length_a   1.000
_cell.length_b   1.000
_cell.length_c   1.000
_cell.angle_alpha   90.00
_cell.angle_beta   90.00
_cell.angle_gamma   90.00
#
_symmetry.space_group_name_H-M   'P 1'
#
loop_
_entity.id
_entity.type
_entity.pdbx_description
1 polymer ?
#
loop_
_entity_poly.entity_id
_entity_poly.type
_entity_poly.pdbx_seq_one_letter_code
_entity_poly.pdbx_strand_id
1 'polypeptide(L)'
;MQRLAVLLLALAVPCAAAATDYTLQPAASTLGFSGTFQGASFNGQFGQWTAAISYDAAKLATSKFDVTVTLASVKTGDKDRDDALPGSDFFNVAKFPQAHFVTTGFHQNGAQVIADGNLILRGVTKPVSLNVTFKPQGGGATLDVAGTVKRLDFGVGTGDYADTSVIGADVKINAHLQLAPK
;
A
#
# COMPACT_ATOMS: atom_id res chain seq x y z
N MET A 1 -69.50 -8.66 -14.47
CA MET A 1 -68.44 -9.38 -13.70
C MET A 1 -67.08 -8.86 -14.16
N GLN A 2 -66.54 -7.89 -13.47
CA GLN A 2 -65.31 -7.21 -13.82
C GLN A 2 -64.16 -7.88 -13.05
N ARG A 3 -63.20 -8.50 -13.78
CA ARG A 3 -62.01 -9.15 -13.16
C ARG A 3 -60.94 -8.10 -13.03
N LEU A 4 -60.62 -7.74 -11.79
CA LEU A 4 -59.53 -6.85 -11.42
C LEU A 4 -58.23 -7.65 -11.50
N ALA A 5 -57.35 -7.36 -12.45
CA ALA A 5 -56.02 -7.91 -12.53
C ALA A 5 -55.10 -7.07 -11.65
N VAL A 6 -54.63 -7.64 -10.55
CA VAL A 6 -53.62 -7.03 -9.70
C VAL A 6 -52.26 -7.30 -10.30
N LEU A 7 -51.60 -6.28 -10.83
CA LEU A 7 -50.24 -6.32 -11.35
C LEU A 7 -49.25 -6.21 -10.18
N LEU A 8 -48.67 -7.32 -9.76
CA LEU A 8 -47.57 -7.28 -8.78
C LEU A 8 -46.28 -6.77 -9.48
N LEU A 9 -45.92 -5.55 -9.16
CA LEU A 9 -44.64 -4.95 -9.55
C LEU A 9 -43.55 -5.47 -8.62
N ALA A 10 -42.76 -6.46 -9.05
CA ALA A 10 -41.62 -6.94 -8.31
C ALA A 10 -40.51 -5.88 -8.36
N LEU A 11 -40.24 -5.18 -7.25
CA LEU A 11 -39.08 -4.32 -7.10
C LEU A 11 -37.83 -5.24 -6.99
N ALA A 12 -37.07 -5.33 -8.08
CA ALA A 12 -35.72 -5.90 -8.05
C ALA A 12 -34.80 -4.91 -7.30
N VAL A 13 -34.46 -5.21 -6.06
CA VAL A 13 -33.42 -4.48 -5.32
C VAL A 13 -32.09 -4.86 -5.95
N PRO A 14 -31.33 -3.91 -6.53
CA PRO A 14 -29.99 -4.21 -7.03
C PRO A 14 -29.11 -4.61 -5.85
N CYS A 15 -28.70 -5.87 -5.78
CA CYS A 15 -27.67 -6.32 -4.86
C CYS A 15 -26.36 -5.66 -5.31
N ALA A 16 -25.90 -4.68 -4.58
CA ALA A 16 -24.59 -4.09 -4.79
C ALA A 16 -23.55 -5.17 -4.42
N ALA A 17 -23.00 -5.85 -5.44
CA ALA A 17 -21.94 -6.81 -5.22
C ALA A 17 -20.72 -6.06 -4.66
N ALA A 18 -20.29 -6.40 -3.44
CA ALA A 18 -19.11 -5.85 -2.79
C ALA A 18 -17.83 -6.30 -3.52
N ALA A 19 -16.72 -5.61 -3.28
CA ALA A 19 -15.41 -6.08 -3.70
C ALA A 19 -15.08 -7.41 -3.00
N THR A 20 -14.23 -8.23 -3.65
CA THR A 20 -13.77 -9.50 -3.07
C THR A 20 -12.73 -9.24 -2.00
N ASP A 21 -12.92 -9.80 -0.82
CA ASP A 21 -11.93 -9.82 0.23
C ASP A 21 -10.87 -10.90 -0.03
N TYR A 22 -9.63 -10.55 0.24
CA TYR A 22 -8.50 -11.45 0.05
C TYR A 22 -7.73 -11.66 1.35
N THR A 23 -7.20 -12.87 1.51
CA THR A 23 -6.23 -13.22 2.55
C THR A 23 -4.82 -13.14 1.95
N LEU A 24 -3.95 -12.36 2.58
CA LEU A 24 -2.54 -12.29 2.23
C LEU A 24 -1.86 -13.63 2.50
N GLN A 25 -0.98 -14.05 1.58
CA GLN A 25 -0.07 -15.18 1.74
C GLN A 25 1.34 -14.64 2.10
N PRO A 26 1.70 -14.49 3.40
CA PRO A 26 2.90 -13.74 3.79
C PRO A 26 4.20 -14.33 3.26
N ALA A 27 4.31 -15.67 3.22
CA ALA A 27 5.52 -16.35 2.77
C ALA A 27 5.82 -16.16 1.27
N ALA A 28 4.81 -15.80 0.47
CA ALA A 28 4.93 -15.55 -0.98
C ALA A 28 4.75 -14.05 -1.32
N SER A 29 4.77 -13.19 -0.31
CA SER A 29 4.56 -11.75 -0.48
C SER A 29 5.74 -10.95 0.03
N THR A 30 5.99 -9.80 -0.60
CA THR A 30 7.07 -8.90 -0.22
C THR A 30 6.59 -7.46 -0.17
N LEU A 31 7.11 -6.70 0.78
CA LEU A 31 6.97 -5.25 0.84
C LEU A 31 8.37 -4.65 0.97
N GLY A 32 8.76 -3.86 -0.02
CA GLY A 32 10.09 -3.29 -0.11
C GLY A 32 10.10 -1.82 -0.51
N PHE A 33 11.29 -1.29 -0.52
CA PHE A 33 11.58 0.05 -1.01
C PHE A 33 12.97 0.10 -1.64
N SER A 34 13.20 1.14 -2.44
CA SER A 34 14.55 1.47 -2.89
C SER A 34 14.80 2.97 -2.79
N GLY A 35 16.04 3.31 -2.53
CA GLY A 35 16.54 4.68 -2.45
C GLY A 35 17.92 4.80 -3.05
N THR A 36 18.52 5.98 -2.95
CA THR A 36 19.90 6.22 -3.37
C THR A 36 20.72 6.78 -2.21
N PHE A 37 21.97 6.34 -2.13
CA PHE A 37 22.96 6.85 -1.19
C PHE A 37 24.29 7.07 -1.95
N GLN A 38 24.79 8.31 -1.94
CA GLN A 38 25.97 8.72 -2.70
C GLN A 38 25.94 8.31 -4.19
N GLY A 39 24.76 8.45 -4.81
CA GLY A 39 24.54 8.08 -6.21
C GLY A 39 24.30 6.58 -6.47
N ALA A 40 24.58 5.70 -5.50
CA ALA A 40 24.32 4.27 -5.62
C ALA A 40 22.92 3.91 -5.15
N SER A 41 22.22 3.08 -5.91
CA SER A 41 20.90 2.55 -5.50
C SER A 41 21.05 1.45 -4.46
N PHE A 42 20.12 1.41 -3.50
CA PHE A 42 19.99 0.31 -2.54
C PHE A 42 18.54 -0.11 -2.42
N ASN A 43 18.31 -1.33 -1.98
CA ASN A 43 16.99 -1.88 -1.68
C ASN A 43 16.85 -2.17 -0.19
N GLY A 44 15.62 -2.11 0.29
CA GLY A 44 15.26 -2.54 1.62
C GLY A 44 13.92 -3.27 1.60
N GLN A 45 13.67 -4.06 2.64
CA GLN A 45 12.42 -4.79 2.84
C GLN A 45 11.96 -4.66 4.28
N PHE A 46 10.65 -4.82 4.48
CA PHE A 46 10.05 -4.96 5.81
C PHE A 46 9.65 -6.41 6.04
N GLY A 47 10.18 -7.01 7.10
CA GLY A 47 9.91 -8.42 7.44
C GLY A 47 8.59 -8.63 8.18
N GLN A 48 7.98 -7.57 8.75
CA GLN A 48 6.74 -7.64 9.52
C GLN A 48 5.76 -6.57 9.07
N TRP A 49 4.67 -7.00 8.48
CA TRP A 49 3.58 -6.14 8.01
C TRP A 49 2.30 -6.96 7.82
N THR A 50 1.17 -6.27 7.79
CA THR A 50 -0.15 -6.83 7.54
C THR A 50 -0.86 -6.05 6.47
N ALA A 51 -1.73 -6.70 5.70
CA ALA A 51 -2.56 -6.05 4.71
C ALA A 51 -3.97 -6.66 4.71
N ALA A 52 -4.97 -5.81 4.82
CA ALA A 52 -6.36 -6.14 4.51
C ALA A 52 -6.65 -5.61 3.11
N ILE A 53 -6.94 -6.52 2.19
CA ILE A 53 -7.14 -6.23 0.76
C ILE A 53 -8.56 -6.64 0.38
N SER A 54 -9.33 -5.67 -0.08
CA SER A 54 -10.63 -5.85 -0.71
C SER A 54 -10.55 -5.24 -2.10
N TYR A 55 -10.71 -6.01 -3.18
CA TYR A 55 -10.48 -5.50 -4.52
C TYR A 55 -11.41 -6.12 -5.56
N ASP A 56 -11.93 -5.27 -6.44
CA ASP A 56 -12.66 -5.66 -7.65
C ASP A 56 -12.31 -4.68 -8.78
N ALA A 57 -11.62 -5.17 -9.79
CA ALA A 57 -11.21 -4.36 -10.94
C ALA A 57 -12.40 -3.73 -11.70
N ALA A 58 -13.58 -4.36 -11.64
CA ALA A 58 -14.81 -3.84 -12.25
C ALA A 58 -15.55 -2.85 -11.33
N LYS A 59 -15.19 -2.78 -10.03
CA LYS A 59 -15.88 -1.98 -9.01
C LYS A 59 -14.88 -1.29 -8.09
N LEU A 60 -14.05 -0.45 -8.65
CA LEU A 60 -12.99 0.26 -7.93
C LEU A 60 -13.51 1.08 -6.74
N ALA A 61 -14.75 1.59 -6.82
CA ALA A 61 -15.36 2.38 -5.74
C ALA A 61 -15.59 1.60 -4.42
N THR A 62 -15.62 0.26 -4.48
CA THR A 62 -15.78 -0.59 -3.29
C THR A 62 -14.47 -1.24 -2.86
N SER A 63 -13.39 -1.02 -3.60
CA SER A 63 -12.07 -1.55 -3.30
C SER A 63 -11.41 -0.79 -2.13
N LYS A 64 -10.62 -1.50 -1.32
CA LYS A 64 -9.91 -0.92 -0.18
C LYS A 64 -8.61 -1.68 0.09
N PHE A 65 -7.54 -0.94 0.34
CA PHE A 65 -6.30 -1.46 0.93
C PHE A 65 -6.08 -0.79 2.29
N ASP A 66 -5.66 -1.59 3.26
CA ASP A 66 -5.34 -1.14 4.60
C ASP A 66 -4.10 -1.91 5.06
N VAL A 67 -2.96 -1.24 5.13
CA VAL A 67 -1.64 -1.85 5.32
C VAL A 67 -0.95 -1.24 6.51
N THR A 68 -0.51 -2.08 7.44
CA THR A 68 0.29 -1.67 8.60
C THR A 68 1.66 -2.34 8.56
N VAL A 69 2.71 -1.55 8.76
CA VAL A 69 4.11 -1.97 8.66
C VAL A 69 4.81 -1.74 9.99
N THR A 70 5.46 -2.77 10.53
CA THR A 70 6.35 -2.65 11.71
C THR A 70 7.70 -2.12 11.26
N LEU A 71 8.01 -0.86 11.57
CA LEU A 71 9.19 -0.15 11.06
C LEU A 71 10.52 -0.75 11.55
N ALA A 72 10.55 -1.32 12.76
CA ALA A 72 11.73 -2.00 13.29
C ALA A 72 12.13 -3.27 12.50
N SER A 73 11.25 -3.77 11.63
CA SER A 73 11.51 -4.96 10.81
C SER A 73 12.27 -4.68 9.51
N VAL A 74 12.72 -3.43 9.32
CA VAL A 74 13.46 -3.00 8.13
C VAL A 74 14.79 -3.75 8.00
N LYS A 75 15.11 -4.19 6.78
CA LYS A 75 16.38 -4.80 6.38
C LYS A 75 16.80 -4.32 5.01
N THR A 76 18.05 -3.90 4.88
CA THR A 76 18.65 -3.46 3.63
C THR A 76 19.85 -4.34 3.22
N GLY A 77 20.28 -5.25 4.10
CA GLY A 77 21.46 -6.06 3.91
C GLY A 77 22.78 -5.32 4.18
N ASP A 78 22.71 -4.08 4.62
CA ASP A 78 23.84 -3.26 5.05
C ASP A 78 23.69 -2.98 6.55
N LYS A 79 24.67 -3.40 7.34
CA LYS A 79 24.58 -3.35 8.79
C LYS A 79 24.46 -1.92 9.33
N ASP A 80 25.24 -1.00 8.81
CA ASP A 80 25.26 0.38 9.30
C ASP A 80 23.91 1.07 9.01
N ARG A 81 23.35 0.81 7.86
CA ARG A 81 22.01 1.31 7.48
C ARG A 81 20.90 0.65 8.29
N ASP A 82 20.97 -0.67 8.51
CA ASP A 82 19.99 -1.42 9.31
C ASP A 82 20.02 -0.97 10.78
N ASP A 83 21.17 -0.56 11.31
CA ASP A 83 21.32 0.00 12.65
C ASP A 83 20.82 1.46 12.72
N ALA A 84 21.00 2.25 11.66
CA ALA A 84 20.62 3.67 11.63
C ALA A 84 19.11 3.89 11.39
N LEU A 85 18.48 3.10 10.51
CA LEU A 85 17.10 3.31 10.09
C LEU A 85 16.07 3.32 11.24
N PRO A 86 16.17 2.49 12.30
CA PRO A 86 15.29 2.57 13.46
C PRO A 86 15.47 3.84 14.31
N GLY A 87 16.61 4.52 14.19
CA GLY A 87 17.00 5.67 15.00
C GLY A 87 16.13 6.91 14.83
N SER A 88 16.38 7.89 15.73
CA SER A 88 15.61 9.14 15.82
C SER A 88 15.65 9.98 14.55
N ASP A 89 16.75 9.92 13.80
CA ASP A 89 16.93 10.72 12.58
C ASP A 89 16.16 10.15 11.38
N PHE A 90 15.85 8.84 11.43
CA PHE A 90 15.10 8.15 10.37
C PHE A 90 13.69 7.78 10.83
N PHE A 91 13.39 6.51 11.11
CA PHE A 91 12.02 6.09 11.44
C PHE A 91 11.59 6.46 12.85
N ASN A 92 12.54 6.63 13.79
CA ASN A 92 12.26 6.89 15.20
C ASN A 92 11.27 5.87 15.78
N VAL A 93 11.61 4.59 15.65
CA VAL A 93 10.71 3.47 15.98
C VAL A 93 10.29 3.44 17.44
N ALA A 94 11.10 4.03 18.34
CA ALA A 94 10.76 4.16 19.75
C ALA A 94 9.50 5.03 19.97
N LYS A 95 9.28 6.04 19.11
CA LYS A 95 8.13 6.93 19.14
C LYS A 95 7.04 6.53 18.13
N PHE A 96 7.46 6.02 16.99
CA PHE A 96 6.59 5.67 15.87
C PHE A 96 6.90 4.23 15.41
N PRO A 97 6.38 3.21 16.12
CA PRO A 97 6.73 1.82 15.82
C PRO A 97 6.19 1.31 14.48
N GLN A 98 5.18 2.00 13.94
CA GLN A 98 4.47 1.54 12.75
C GLN A 98 4.31 2.67 11.73
N ALA A 99 4.25 2.29 10.45
CA ALA A 99 3.66 3.07 9.38
C ALA A 99 2.31 2.46 8.99
N HIS A 100 1.40 3.30 8.51
CA HIS A 100 0.06 2.88 8.10
C HIS A 100 -0.32 3.54 6.78
N PHE A 101 -0.78 2.74 5.83
CA PHE A 101 -1.35 3.23 4.57
C PHE A 101 -2.79 2.74 4.44
N VAL A 102 -3.69 3.67 4.18
CA VAL A 102 -5.09 3.34 3.91
C VAL A 102 -5.56 4.08 2.67
N THR A 103 -6.21 3.35 1.75
CA THR A 103 -6.76 3.95 0.54
C THR A 103 -7.96 4.84 0.84
N THR A 104 -8.04 5.95 0.12
CA THR A 104 -9.20 6.86 0.10
C THR A 104 -10.04 6.66 -1.15
N GLY A 105 -9.49 6.05 -2.20
CA GLY A 105 -10.19 5.74 -3.44
C GLY A 105 -9.27 5.09 -4.48
N PHE A 106 -9.90 4.71 -5.58
CA PHE A 106 -9.22 4.16 -6.76
C PHE A 106 -9.76 4.83 -8.01
N HIS A 107 -8.89 5.05 -8.98
CA HIS A 107 -9.29 5.54 -10.29
C HIS A 107 -8.43 4.94 -11.40
N GLN A 108 -8.92 5.01 -12.64
CA GLN A 108 -8.15 4.65 -13.82
C GLN A 108 -7.45 5.88 -14.41
N ASN A 109 -6.19 5.71 -14.79
CA ASN A 109 -5.42 6.65 -15.57
C ASN A 109 -4.89 5.91 -16.82
N GLY A 110 -5.60 6.02 -17.94
CA GLY A 110 -5.36 5.17 -19.11
C GLY A 110 -5.58 3.69 -18.79
N ALA A 111 -4.57 2.86 -19.04
CA ALA A 111 -4.60 1.43 -18.73
C ALA A 111 -4.17 1.10 -17.29
N GLN A 112 -3.72 2.10 -16.53
CA GLN A 112 -3.20 1.92 -15.18
C GLN A 112 -4.29 2.21 -14.13
N VAL A 113 -4.42 1.34 -13.13
CA VAL A 113 -5.22 1.61 -11.94
C VAL A 113 -4.34 2.32 -10.90
N ILE A 114 -4.87 3.39 -10.33
CA ILE A 114 -4.22 4.15 -9.27
C ILE A 114 -5.02 3.97 -7.98
N ALA A 115 -4.33 3.63 -6.90
CA ALA A 115 -4.85 3.65 -5.54
C ALA A 115 -4.39 4.94 -4.85
N ASP A 116 -5.32 5.85 -4.60
CA ASP A 116 -5.05 7.03 -3.78
C ASP A 116 -5.28 6.69 -2.32
N GLY A 117 -4.42 7.16 -1.44
CA GLY A 117 -4.52 6.88 -0.02
C GLY A 117 -3.73 7.86 0.84
N ASN A 118 -3.84 7.68 2.13
CA ASN A 118 -3.06 8.40 3.12
C ASN A 118 -1.98 7.48 3.71
N LEU A 119 -0.74 7.90 3.64
CA LEU A 119 0.37 7.28 4.35
C LEU A 119 0.64 8.06 5.64
N ILE A 120 0.62 7.34 6.75
CA ILE A 120 1.06 7.84 8.05
C ILE A 120 2.44 7.23 8.30
N LEU A 121 3.46 8.07 8.33
CA LEU A 121 4.84 7.67 8.61
C LEU A 121 5.45 8.68 9.56
N ARG A 122 6.06 8.20 10.64
CA ARG A 122 6.69 9.05 11.65
C ARG A 122 5.75 10.13 12.22
N GLY A 123 4.47 9.82 12.35
CA GLY A 123 3.43 10.73 12.85
C GLY A 123 2.96 11.78 11.85
N VAL A 124 3.50 11.80 10.64
CA VAL A 124 3.09 12.71 9.55
C VAL A 124 2.18 11.96 8.59
N THR A 125 1.03 12.56 8.25
CA THR A 125 0.09 12.02 7.26
C THR A 125 0.22 12.80 5.96
N LYS A 126 0.42 12.09 4.85
CA LYS A 126 0.46 12.66 3.51
C LYS A 126 -0.33 11.81 2.52
N PRO A 127 -0.97 12.43 1.50
CA PRO A 127 -1.54 11.69 0.39
C PRO A 127 -0.44 11.03 -0.45
N VAL A 128 -0.68 9.80 -0.85
CA VAL A 128 0.20 9.00 -1.71
C VAL A 128 -0.64 8.27 -2.72
N SER A 129 -0.22 8.29 -3.99
CA SER A 129 -0.85 7.54 -5.08
C SER A 129 0.06 6.37 -5.48
N LEU A 130 -0.52 5.19 -5.58
CA LEU A 130 0.19 3.95 -5.91
C LEU A 130 -0.37 3.36 -7.20
N ASN A 131 0.52 2.96 -8.11
CA ASN A 131 0.16 2.16 -9.26
C ASN A 131 -0.20 0.75 -8.82
N VAL A 132 -1.31 0.22 -9.33
CA VAL A 132 -1.85 -1.10 -8.97
C VAL A 132 -1.93 -1.98 -10.20
N THR A 133 -1.35 -3.17 -10.13
CA THR A 133 -1.50 -4.21 -11.13
C THR A 133 -2.05 -5.46 -10.45
N PHE A 134 -3.28 -5.83 -10.79
CA PHE A 134 -3.96 -6.99 -10.25
C PHE A 134 -4.11 -8.05 -11.34
N LYS A 135 -3.69 -9.30 -11.04
CA LYS A 135 -3.78 -10.43 -11.97
C LYS A 135 -4.44 -11.61 -11.26
N PRO A 136 -5.67 -12.00 -11.65
CA PRO A 136 -6.28 -13.24 -11.17
C PRO A 136 -5.40 -14.43 -11.56
N GLN A 137 -5.24 -15.40 -10.66
CA GLN A 137 -4.38 -16.57 -10.87
C GLN A 137 -4.85 -17.75 -10.04
N GLY A 138 -5.27 -18.84 -10.71
CA GLY A 138 -5.46 -20.16 -10.09
C GLY A 138 -6.35 -20.22 -8.84
N GLY A 139 -7.44 -19.44 -8.79
CA GLY A 139 -8.31 -19.35 -7.61
C GLY A 139 -7.87 -18.30 -6.57
N GLY A 140 -6.79 -17.56 -6.84
CA GLY A 140 -6.33 -16.41 -6.08
C GLY A 140 -5.96 -15.25 -7.01
N ALA A 141 -5.03 -14.42 -6.58
CA ALA A 141 -4.52 -13.32 -7.41
C ALA A 141 -3.11 -12.92 -6.98
N THR A 142 -2.38 -12.27 -7.89
CA THR A 142 -1.24 -11.44 -7.54
C THR A 142 -1.64 -9.96 -7.59
N LEU A 143 -1.11 -9.18 -6.66
CA LEU A 143 -1.28 -7.75 -6.59
C LEU A 143 0.11 -7.11 -6.49
N ASP A 144 0.52 -6.43 -7.56
CA ASP A 144 1.74 -5.64 -7.59
C ASP A 144 1.39 -4.17 -7.35
N VAL A 145 2.12 -3.53 -6.47
CA VAL A 145 1.93 -2.13 -6.10
C VAL A 145 3.26 -1.40 -6.20
N ALA A 146 3.25 -0.21 -6.82
CA ALA A 146 4.43 0.63 -6.94
C ALA A 146 4.10 2.11 -6.76
N GLY A 147 4.97 2.85 -6.10
CA GLY A 147 4.83 4.29 -5.91
C GLY A 147 6.14 4.96 -5.52
N THR A 148 6.10 6.26 -5.35
CA THR A 148 7.24 7.05 -4.89
C THR A 148 6.79 8.00 -3.78
N VAL A 149 7.57 8.07 -2.71
CA VAL A 149 7.38 9.02 -1.63
C VAL A 149 8.65 9.85 -1.43
N LYS A 150 8.50 11.08 -0.99
CA LYS A 150 9.62 11.93 -0.61
C LYS A 150 9.90 11.76 0.87
N ARG A 151 11.07 11.24 1.23
CA ARG A 151 11.42 10.93 2.62
C ARG A 151 11.34 12.13 3.55
N LEU A 152 11.74 13.31 3.06
CA LEU A 152 11.75 14.54 3.85
C LEU A 152 10.34 15.07 4.18
N ASP A 153 9.34 14.74 3.35
CA ASP A 153 7.94 15.09 3.61
C ASP A 153 7.39 14.43 4.89
N PHE A 154 8.04 13.35 5.33
CA PHE A 154 7.73 12.62 6.56
C PHE A 154 8.78 12.83 7.65
N GLY A 155 9.74 13.72 7.44
CA GLY A 155 10.83 13.98 8.39
C GLY A 155 11.82 12.82 8.52
N VAL A 156 11.90 11.92 7.54
CA VAL A 156 12.85 10.79 7.53
C VAL A 156 14.20 11.26 6.99
N GLY A 157 15.25 11.19 7.83
CA GLY A 157 16.59 11.66 7.49
C GLY A 157 16.63 13.18 7.33
N THR A 158 16.21 13.91 8.34
CA THR A 158 16.34 15.38 8.46
C THR A 158 17.65 15.76 9.15
N GLY A 159 17.88 17.07 9.36
CA GLY A 159 19.12 17.57 9.97
C GLY A 159 20.33 17.24 9.11
N ASP A 160 21.32 16.59 9.68
CA ASP A 160 22.58 16.22 9.01
C ASP A 160 22.38 15.27 7.81
N TYR A 161 21.22 14.61 7.73
CA TYR A 161 20.85 13.70 6.64
C TYR A 161 19.91 14.33 5.59
N ALA A 162 19.68 15.65 5.66
CA ALA A 162 18.74 16.33 4.77
C ALA A 162 19.29 16.54 3.34
N ASP A 163 20.62 16.48 3.15
CA ASP A 163 21.24 16.66 1.85
C ASP A 163 20.80 15.55 0.87
N THR A 164 20.02 15.96 -0.11
CA THR A 164 19.45 15.04 -1.13
C THR A 164 20.45 14.62 -2.20
N SER A 165 21.64 15.24 -2.24
CA SER A 165 22.76 14.78 -3.08
C SER A 165 23.46 13.57 -2.45
N VAL A 166 23.39 13.42 -1.13
CA VAL A 166 23.97 12.29 -0.40
C VAL A 166 22.93 11.18 -0.23
N ILE A 167 21.75 11.51 0.34
CA ILE A 167 20.64 10.56 0.47
C ILE A 167 19.49 11.06 -0.39
N GLY A 168 19.20 10.38 -1.48
CA GLY A 168 18.16 10.80 -2.42
C GLY A 168 16.82 11.14 -1.74
N ALA A 169 16.14 12.15 -2.28
CA ALA A 169 14.85 12.59 -1.75
C ALA A 169 13.75 11.55 -1.96
N ASP A 170 13.76 10.91 -3.13
CA ASP A 170 12.74 9.98 -3.57
C ASP A 170 13.03 8.56 -3.08
N VAL A 171 12.03 7.95 -2.49
CA VAL A 171 12.03 6.54 -2.09
C VAL A 171 10.93 5.84 -2.87
N LYS A 172 11.30 4.87 -3.69
CA LYS A 172 10.34 4.04 -4.43
C LYS A 172 9.83 2.95 -3.50
N ILE A 173 8.53 2.80 -3.44
CA ILE A 173 7.85 1.71 -2.70
C ILE A 173 7.43 0.66 -3.72
N ASN A 174 7.61 -0.60 -3.37
CA ASN A 174 7.16 -1.74 -4.15
C ASN A 174 6.61 -2.83 -3.24
N ALA A 175 5.53 -3.45 -3.65
CA ALA A 175 4.97 -4.61 -2.99
C ALA A 175 4.54 -5.63 -4.03
N HIS A 176 4.79 -6.91 -3.72
CA HIS A 176 4.25 -8.04 -4.44
C HIS A 176 3.47 -8.90 -3.45
N LEU A 177 2.17 -9.00 -3.65
CA LEU A 177 1.27 -9.73 -2.78
C LEU A 177 0.69 -10.94 -3.50
N GLN A 178 0.85 -12.11 -2.89
CA GLN A 178 0.10 -13.30 -3.26
C GLN A 178 -1.15 -13.37 -2.41
N LEU A 179 -2.30 -13.46 -3.05
CA LEU A 179 -3.62 -13.35 -2.43
C LEU A 179 -4.44 -14.61 -2.67
N ALA A 180 -5.15 -15.07 -1.63
CA ALA A 180 -6.21 -16.08 -1.74
C ALA A 180 -7.56 -15.42 -1.42
N PRO A 181 -8.68 -15.78 -2.09
CA PRO A 181 -10.00 -15.31 -1.69
C PRO A 181 -10.31 -15.75 -0.26
N LYS A 182 -11.07 -14.91 0.47
CA LYS A 182 -11.64 -15.31 1.77
C LYS A 182 -12.86 -16.17 1.58
#